data_d0d6bd178747a57ceb353e88fc1830c7
#
_entry.id   d0d6bd178747a57ceb353e88fc1830c7
#
_cell.length_a   1.000
_cell.length_b   1.000
_cell.length_c   1.000
_cell.angle_alpha   90.00
_cell.angle_beta   90.00
_cell.angle_gamma   90.00
#
_symmetry.space_group_name_H-M   'P 1'
#
loop_
_entity.id
_entity.type
_entity.pdbx_description
1 polymer ?
#
loop_
_entity_poly.entity_id
_entity_poly.type
_entity_poly.pdbx_seq_one_letter_code
_entity_poly.pdbx_strand_id
1 'polypeptide(L)'
;AEFYYNKLERNSLSKIINNFNLNVISAILISKSFIKDLKKQKWGRIINICSSSAYNGGGTSGHCVYSATKHALLGFSRALDEEVRMSNIRVGTISPAGVKGNMTKKRYDIKQSSLMEPSEVSDAVNYLINSDGNGIIYEMRIWRMKR
;
A
#
# COMPACT_ATOMS: atom_id res chain seq x y z
N ALA A 1 -2.03 2.22 -8.30
CA ALA A 1 -3.20 2.52 -7.44
C ALA A 1 -3.98 3.69 -8.04
N GLU A 2 -5.28 3.69 -7.87
CA GLU A 2 -6.14 4.76 -8.30
C GLU A 2 -6.80 5.43 -7.08
N PHE A 3 -7.00 6.71 -7.19
CA PHE A 3 -7.57 7.53 -6.14
C PHE A 3 -8.56 8.53 -6.73
N TYR A 4 -9.81 8.42 -6.33
CA TYR A 4 -10.84 9.40 -6.63
C TYR A 4 -11.14 10.22 -5.38
N TYR A 5 -10.81 11.51 -5.42
CA TYR A 5 -11.18 12.45 -4.38
C TYR A 5 -12.63 12.86 -4.58
N ASN A 6 -13.54 12.19 -3.87
CA ASN A 6 -14.97 12.48 -4.00
C ASN A 6 -15.73 12.06 -2.74
N LYS A 7 -16.75 12.83 -2.37
CA LYS A 7 -17.69 12.41 -1.32
C LYS A 7 -18.42 11.14 -1.75
N LEU A 8 -18.81 10.31 -0.79
CA LEU A 8 -19.39 8.99 -1.04
C LEU A 8 -20.58 9.05 -1.98
N GLU A 9 -21.51 9.98 -1.74
CA GLU A 9 -22.73 10.17 -2.52
C GLU A 9 -22.48 10.54 -4.00
N ARG A 10 -21.26 10.95 -4.34
CA ARG A 10 -20.86 11.31 -5.71
C ARG A 10 -20.01 10.23 -6.40
N ASN A 11 -19.76 9.10 -5.74
CA ASN A 11 -19.05 7.99 -6.34
C ASN A 11 -20.05 7.05 -7.04
N SER A 12 -19.89 6.88 -8.35
CA SER A 12 -20.66 5.86 -9.06
C SER A 12 -20.19 4.45 -8.66
N LEU A 13 -21.07 3.46 -8.76
CA LEU A 13 -20.74 2.07 -8.49
C LEU A 13 -19.53 1.60 -9.31
N SER A 14 -19.44 1.98 -10.58
CA SER A 14 -18.31 1.63 -11.46
C SER A 14 -16.98 2.17 -10.93
N LYS A 15 -16.94 3.41 -10.42
CA LYS A 15 -15.73 3.98 -9.82
C LYS A 15 -15.32 3.25 -8.53
N ILE A 16 -16.29 2.87 -7.71
CA ILE A 16 -16.02 2.08 -6.50
C ILE A 16 -15.42 0.73 -6.88
N ILE A 17 -16.05 0.00 -7.80
CA ILE A 17 -15.56 -1.31 -8.27
C ILE A 17 -14.15 -1.18 -8.87
N ASN A 18 -13.91 -0.19 -9.74
CA ASN A 18 -12.60 0.02 -10.34
C ASN A 18 -11.50 0.31 -9.30
N ASN A 19 -11.83 1.07 -8.25
CA ASN A 19 -10.90 1.30 -7.15
C ASN A 19 -10.49 0.00 -6.45
N PHE A 20 -11.46 -0.87 -6.15
CA PHE A 20 -11.19 -2.18 -5.55
C PHE A 20 -10.42 -3.08 -6.50
N ASN A 21 -10.82 -3.16 -7.77
CA ASN A 21 -10.12 -3.96 -8.76
C ASN A 21 -8.65 -3.57 -8.88
N LEU A 22 -8.36 -2.28 -8.99
CA LEU A 22 -7.00 -1.81 -9.19
C LEU A 22 -6.16 -1.81 -7.90
N ASN A 23 -6.74 -1.46 -6.75
CA ASN A 23 -5.96 -1.28 -5.52
C ASN A 23 -5.87 -2.55 -4.66
N VAL A 24 -6.78 -3.51 -4.85
CA VAL A 24 -6.88 -4.72 -4.01
C VAL A 24 -6.80 -5.98 -4.86
N ILE A 25 -7.76 -6.18 -5.79
CA ILE A 25 -7.87 -7.43 -6.54
C ILE A 25 -6.61 -7.69 -7.37
N SER A 26 -6.05 -6.65 -8.01
CA SER A 26 -4.80 -6.80 -8.77
C SER A 26 -3.64 -7.29 -7.91
N ALA A 27 -3.49 -6.75 -6.69
CA ALA A 27 -2.43 -7.17 -5.77
C ALA A 27 -2.62 -8.62 -5.31
N ILE A 28 -3.87 -9.04 -5.04
CA ILE A 28 -4.22 -10.41 -4.70
C ILE A 28 -3.86 -11.35 -5.86
N LEU A 29 -4.28 -11.03 -7.08
CA LEU A 29 -4.04 -11.85 -8.27
C LEU A 29 -2.54 -11.97 -8.59
N ILE A 30 -1.79 -10.87 -8.52
CA ILE A 30 -0.34 -10.88 -8.71
C ILE A 30 0.32 -11.77 -7.64
N SER A 31 -0.01 -11.58 -6.37
CA SER A 31 0.54 -12.40 -5.30
C SER A 31 0.21 -13.89 -5.53
N LYS A 32 -1.05 -14.20 -5.85
CA LYS A 32 -1.50 -15.57 -6.14
C LYS A 32 -0.69 -16.22 -7.27
N SER A 33 -0.34 -15.47 -8.32
CA SER A 33 0.40 -16.02 -9.47
C SER A 33 1.82 -16.47 -9.12
N PHE A 34 2.45 -15.83 -8.12
CA PHE A 34 3.83 -16.13 -7.73
C PHE A 34 3.97 -17.06 -6.52
N ILE A 35 2.94 -17.22 -5.69
CA ILE A 35 3.03 -17.96 -4.42
C ILE A 35 3.59 -19.39 -4.58
N LYS A 36 3.17 -20.14 -5.62
CA LYS A 36 3.64 -21.50 -5.84
C LYS A 36 5.15 -21.55 -6.08
N ASP A 37 5.66 -20.64 -6.89
CA ASP A 37 7.08 -20.58 -7.22
C ASP A 37 7.92 -20.12 -6.03
N LEU A 38 7.44 -19.11 -5.30
CA LEU A 38 8.09 -18.65 -4.07
C LEU A 38 8.16 -19.76 -3.01
N LYS A 39 7.09 -20.53 -2.82
CA LYS A 39 7.07 -21.71 -1.91
C LYS A 39 8.08 -22.78 -2.34
N LYS A 40 8.19 -23.04 -3.66
CA LYS A 40 9.16 -23.99 -4.21
C LYS A 40 10.61 -23.52 -3.98
N GLN A 41 10.87 -22.23 -4.13
CA GLN A 41 12.19 -21.63 -3.89
C GLN A 41 12.54 -21.54 -2.39
N LYS A 42 11.57 -21.65 -1.49
CA LYS A 42 11.71 -21.42 -0.04
C LYS A 42 12.31 -20.05 0.29
N TRP A 43 11.98 -19.07 -0.52
CA TRP A 43 12.37 -17.67 -0.33
C TRP A 43 11.45 -16.76 -1.14
N GLY A 44 11.04 -15.64 -0.55
CA GLY A 44 10.26 -14.65 -1.25
C GLY A 44 10.07 -13.37 -0.44
N ARG A 45 9.85 -12.27 -1.16
CA ARG A 45 9.51 -10.95 -0.58
C ARG A 45 8.35 -10.38 -1.39
N ILE A 46 7.23 -10.13 -0.72
CA ILE A 46 6.06 -9.44 -1.29
C ILE A 46 5.88 -8.15 -0.51
N ILE A 47 6.06 -7.02 -1.18
CA ILE A 47 5.92 -5.70 -0.55
C ILE A 47 4.75 -4.97 -1.18
N ASN A 48 3.69 -4.77 -0.40
CA ASN A 48 2.51 -4.04 -0.83
C ASN A 48 2.60 -2.57 -0.43
N ILE A 49 2.47 -1.68 -1.41
CA ILE A 49 2.42 -0.23 -1.14
C ILE A 49 1.00 0.13 -0.73
N CYS A 50 0.79 0.25 0.57
CA CYS A 50 -0.45 0.69 1.19
C CYS A 50 -0.59 2.23 1.14
N SER A 51 -0.97 2.83 2.22
CA SER A 51 -1.08 4.28 2.41
C SER A 51 -1.28 4.58 3.90
N SER A 52 -0.95 5.78 4.33
CA SER A 52 -1.39 6.30 5.63
C SER A 52 -2.92 6.24 5.80
N SER A 53 -3.66 6.26 4.69
CA SER A 53 -5.13 6.09 4.68
C SER A 53 -5.60 4.71 5.15
N ALA A 54 -4.72 3.72 5.26
CA ALA A 54 -5.03 2.42 5.85
C ALA A 54 -5.06 2.43 7.40
N TYR A 55 -4.73 3.54 8.02
CA TYR A 55 -4.68 3.65 9.50
C TYR A 55 -5.58 4.75 10.06
N ASN A 56 -5.72 5.87 9.35
CA ASN A 56 -6.33 7.09 9.90
C ASN A 56 -7.62 7.50 9.17
N GLY A 57 -8.35 6.58 8.58
CA GLY A 57 -9.60 6.89 7.87
C GLY A 57 -9.45 7.85 6.68
N GLY A 58 -8.20 8.09 6.23
CA GLY A 58 -7.90 8.97 5.11
C GLY A 58 -7.66 10.44 5.45
N GLY A 59 -7.95 10.86 6.68
CA GLY A 59 -7.62 12.20 7.20
C GLY A 59 -8.40 13.38 6.63
N THR A 60 -9.11 13.22 5.51
CA THR A 60 -9.91 14.29 4.88
C THR A 60 -11.18 13.72 4.23
N SER A 61 -12.21 14.58 4.11
CA SER A 61 -13.42 14.27 3.36
C SER A 61 -13.09 13.81 1.92
N GLY A 62 -13.84 12.87 1.40
CA GLY A 62 -13.67 12.37 0.02
C GLY A 62 -12.69 11.21 -0.16
N HIS A 63 -12.20 10.62 0.92
CA HIS A 63 -11.24 9.50 0.89
C HIS A 63 -11.84 8.13 1.23
N CYS A 64 -13.13 8.04 1.56
CA CYS A 64 -13.72 6.85 2.16
C CYS A 64 -13.51 5.57 1.33
N VAL A 65 -13.74 5.62 0.01
CA VAL A 65 -13.57 4.45 -0.87
C VAL A 65 -12.10 4.07 -0.99
N TYR A 66 -11.23 5.04 -1.22
CA TYR A 66 -9.79 4.79 -1.27
C TYR A 66 -9.26 4.22 0.05
N SER A 67 -9.65 4.81 1.17
CA SER A 67 -9.29 4.34 2.51
C SER A 67 -9.73 2.89 2.71
N ALA A 68 -10.96 2.53 2.31
CA ALA A 68 -11.45 1.17 2.36
C ALA A 68 -10.56 0.21 1.56
N THR A 69 -10.14 0.59 0.33
CA THR A 69 -9.24 -0.26 -0.47
C THR A 69 -7.87 -0.44 0.20
N LYS A 70 -7.34 0.59 0.85
CA LYS A 70 -6.03 0.51 1.52
C LYS A 70 -6.08 -0.27 2.83
N HIS A 71 -7.18 -0.22 3.57
CA HIS A 71 -7.43 -1.13 4.69
C HIS A 71 -7.56 -2.58 4.22
N ALA A 72 -8.28 -2.83 3.13
CA ALA A 72 -8.40 -4.15 2.54
C ALA A 72 -7.04 -4.73 2.12
N LEU A 73 -6.20 -3.92 1.45
CA LEU A 73 -4.85 -4.33 1.05
C LEU A 73 -3.95 -4.62 2.26
N LEU A 74 -4.05 -3.82 3.32
CA LEU A 74 -3.33 -4.05 4.57
C LEU A 74 -3.77 -5.36 5.23
N GLY A 75 -5.08 -5.59 5.35
CA GLY A 75 -5.63 -6.83 5.90
C GLY A 75 -5.22 -8.06 5.08
N PHE A 76 -5.29 -7.98 3.75
CA PHE A 76 -4.80 -9.03 2.86
C PHE A 76 -3.32 -9.34 3.09
N SER A 77 -2.48 -8.31 3.20
CA SER A 77 -1.03 -8.49 3.39
C SER A 77 -0.71 -9.21 4.70
N ARG A 78 -1.38 -8.83 5.79
CA ARG A 78 -1.25 -9.48 7.09
C ARG A 78 -1.64 -10.96 7.06
N ALA A 79 -2.81 -11.25 6.48
CA ALA A 79 -3.30 -12.63 6.37
C ALA A 79 -2.40 -13.49 5.48
N LEU A 80 -1.92 -12.93 4.35
CA LEU A 80 -1.03 -13.65 3.47
C LEU A 80 0.33 -13.94 4.13
N ASP A 81 0.87 -13.02 4.93
CA ASP A 81 2.12 -13.27 5.66
C ASP A 81 1.98 -14.47 6.61
N GLU A 82 0.89 -14.54 7.37
CA GLU A 82 0.62 -15.69 8.23
C GLU A 82 0.58 -17.02 7.44
N GLU A 83 0.00 -16.99 6.23
CA GLU A 83 -0.13 -18.19 5.39
C GLU A 83 1.20 -18.69 4.82
N VAL A 84 2.15 -17.77 4.53
CA VAL A 84 3.36 -18.11 3.75
C VAL A 84 4.67 -18.07 4.53
N ARG A 85 4.67 -17.52 5.75
CA ARG A 85 5.92 -17.30 6.53
C ARG A 85 6.71 -18.59 6.80
N MET A 86 6.04 -19.73 6.98
CA MET A 86 6.68 -21.02 7.18
C MET A 86 7.44 -21.52 5.93
N SER A 87 7.20 -20.90 4.78
CA SER A 87 7.94 -21.16 3.54
C SER A 87 9.09 -20.17 3.31
N ASN A 88 9.50 -19.42 4.35
CA ASN A 88 10.50 -18.35 4.25
C ASN A 88 10.12 -17.24 3.24
N ILE A 89 8.82 -17.00 3.09
CA ILE A 89 8.27 -15.89 2.33
C ILE A 89 7.81 -14.84 3.34
N ARG A 90 8.21 -13.59 3.13
CA ARG A 90 7.81 -12.45 3.97
C ARG A 90 6.89 -11.53 3.17
N VAL A 91 5.78 -11.13 3.79
CA VAL A 91 4.86 -10.16 3.18
C VAL A 91 4.86 -8.91 4.04
N GLY A 92 5.35 -7.84 3.48
CA GLY A 92 5.44 -6.55 4.15
C GLY A 92 4.57 -5.47 3.51
N THR A 93 4.28 -4.44 4.26
CA THR A 93 3.59 -3.25 3.75
C THR A 93 4.39 -1.98 4.02
N ILE A 94 4.36 -1.08 3.05
CA ILE A 94 4.83 0.29 3.23
C ILE A 94 3.64 1.21 3.09
N SER A 95 3.44 2.06 4.09
CA SER A 95 2.30 2.97 4.17
C SER A 95 2.77 4.42 4.16
N PRO A 96 3.05 4.97 2.98
CA PRO A 96 3.49 6.35 2.87
C PRO A 96 2.32 7.32 3.08
N ALA A 97 2.63 8.51 3.59
CA ALA A 97 1.75 9.67 3.52
C ALA A 97 1.84 10.31 2.12
N GLY A 98 1.72 11.62 1.99
CA GLY A 98 1.78 12.29 0.68
C GLY A 98 3.14 12.14 0.00
N VAL A 99 3.17 11.56 -1.18
CA VAL A 99 4.36 11.39 -2.05
C VAL A 99 4.14 12.19 -3.32
N LYS A 100 5.17 12.82 -3.85
CA LYS A 100 5.12 13.52 -5.14
C LYS A 100 4.77 12.56 -6.27
N GLY A 101 3.82 12.94 -7.12
CA GLY A 101 3.40 12.15 -8.25
C GLY A 101 2.07 12.60 -8.83
N ASN A 102 1.57 11.88 -9.83
CA ASN A 102 0.34 12.26 -10.54
C ASN A 102 -0.89 12.36 -9.64
N MET A 103 -0.96 11.54 -8.57
CA MET A 103 -2.07 11.57 -7.62
C MET A 103 -2.08 12.84 -6.75
N THR A 104 -0.92 13.42 -6.47
CA THR A 104 -0.77 14.58 -5.60
C THR A 104 -0.57 15.89 -6.37
N LYS A 105 -0.17 15.81 -7.65
CA LYS A 105 0.12 16.98 -8.49
C LYS A 105 -1.06 17.95 -8.63
N LYS A 106 -2.30 17.43 -8.59
CA LYS A 106 -3.54 18.23 -8.72
C LYS A 106 -4.20 18.56 -7.38
N ARG A 107 -3.52 18.30 -6.27
CA ARG A 107 -4.06 18.55 -4.93
C ARG A 107 -3.61 19.92 -4.43
N TYR A 108 -4.53 20.89 -4.44
CA TYR A 108 -4.28 22.25 -3.98
C TYR A 108 -4.33 22.40 -2.46
N ASP A 109 -4.90 21.42 -1.77
CA ASP A 109 -4.99 21.36 -0.30
C ASP A 109 -3.70 20.86 0.36
N ILE A 110 -2.70 20.48 -0.42
CA ILE A 110 -1.40 20.01 0.07
C ILE A 110 -0.29 20.90 -0.46
N LYS A 111 0.54 21.41 0.46
CA LYS A 111 1.76 22.12 0.09
C LYS A 111 2.72 21.16 -0.61
N GLN A 112 2.97 21.36 -1.90
CA GLN A 112 3.77 20.44 -2.72
C GLN A 112 5.20 20.24 -2.18
N SER A 113 5.80 21.28 -1.57
CA SER A 113 7.13 21.20 -0.94
C SER A 113 7.17 20.31 0.33
N SER A 114 6.01 19.93 0.88
CA SER A 114 5.94 19.06 2.05
C SER A 114 5.74 17.57 1.68
N LEU A 115 5.66 17.25 0.38
CA LEU A 115 5.53 15.87 -0.09
C LEU A 115 6.89 15.18 -0.09
N MET A 116 6.87 13.88 0.23
CA MET A 116 8.04 13.02 0.13
C MET A 116 8.42 12.80 -1.33
N GLU A 117 9.71 12.58 -1.59
CA GLU A 117 10.17 12.10 -2.89
C GLU A 117 9.85 10.61 -3.08
N PRO A 118 9.59 10.14 -4.30
CA PRO A 118 9.39 8.71 -4.56
C PRO A 118 10.58 7.84 -4.13
N SER A 119 11.81 8.38 -4.18
CA SER A 119 13.02 7.70 -3.72
C SER A 119 12.94 7.28 -2.24
N GLU A 120 12.36 8.11 -1.37
CA GLU A 120 12.21 7.80 0.06
C GLU A 120 11.33 6.54 0.27
N VAL A 121 10.34 6.33 -0.60
CA VAL A 121 9.54 5.10 -0.58
C VAL A 121 10.33 3.92 -1.13
N SER A 122 11.12 4.13 -2.19
CA SER A 122 11.99 3.10 -2.77
C SER A 122 13.05 2.61 -1.79
N ASP A 123 13.63 3.51 -1.00
CA ASP A 123 14.60 3.15 0.05
C ASP A 123 13.98 2.25 1.11
N ALA A 124 12.74 2.54 1.50
CA ALA A 124 11.99 1.68 2.42
C ALA A 124 11.69 0.29 1.82
N VAL A 125 11.38 0.22 0.52
CA VAL A 125 11.21 -1.06 -0.20
C VAL A 125 12.52 -1.85 -0.18
N ASN A 126 13.63 -1.21 -0.55
CA ASN A 126 14.96 -1.82 -0.55
C ASN A 126 15.34 -2.35 0.83
N TYR A 127 15.04 -1.60 1.88
CA TYR A 127 15.28 -2.06 3.24
C TYR A 127 14.52 -3.34 3.57
N LEU A 128 13.20 -3.40 3.26
CA LEU A 128 12.38 -4.58 3.54
C LEU A 128 12.80 -5.81 2.71
N ILE A 129 13.24 -5.61 1.46
CA ILE A 129 13.70 -6.69 0.59
C ILE A 129 14.99 -7.30 1.11
N ASN A 130 15.94 -6.45 1.54
CA ASN A 130 17.31 -6.86 1.88
C ASN A 130 17.50 -7.21 3.36
N SER A 131 16.46 -7.08 4.20
CA SER A 131 16.56 -7.46 5.60
C SER A 131 16.42 -8.97 5.78
N ASP A 132 17.53 -9.66 6.01
CA ASP A 132 17.59 -11.14 6.12
C ASP A 132 17.79 -11.67 7.55
N GLY A 133 17.79 -10.80 8.55
CA GLY A 133 17.90 -11.19 9.96
C GLY A 133 16.67 -11.97 10.48
N ASN A 134 16.76 -12.47 11.71
CA ASN A 134 15.65 -13.14 12.41
C ASN A 134 14.50 -12.16 12.78
N GLY A 135 14.76 -10.87 12.81
CA GLY A 135 13.75 -9.83 12.99
C GLY A 135 13.00 -9.57 11.68
N ILE A 136 11.68 -9.45 11.76
CA ILE A 136 10.83 -9.15 10.59
C ILE A 136 10.12 -7.83 10.84
N ILE A 137 10.24 -6.92 9.86
CA ILE A 137 9.44 -5.71 9.82
C ILE A 137 8.24 -5.97 8.90
N TYR A 138 7.06 -6.11 9.49
CA TYR A 138 5.83 -6.35 8.72
C TYR A 138 5.27 -5.08 8.09
N GLU A 139 5.38 -3.96 8.79
CA GLU A 139 4.72 -2.72 8.42
C GLU A 139 5.66 -1.54 8.64
N MET A 140 5.87 -0.76 7.59
CA MET A 140 6.63 0.47 7.66
C MET A 140 5.72 1.65 7.30
N ARG A 141 5.51 2.54 8.26
CA ARG A 141 4.73 3.77 8.08
C ARG A 141 5.70 4.93 7.87
N ILE A 142 5.61 5.59 6.72
CA ILE A 142 6.47 6.71 6.38
C ILE A 142 5.63 7.99 6.39
N TRP A 143 6.00 8.93 7.24
CA TRP A 143 5.24 10.17 7.38
C TRP A 143 6.10 11.34 6.96
N ARG A 144 5.50 12.26 6.22
CA ARG A 144 6.18 13.53 5.88
C ARG A 144 6.41 14.37 7.12
N MET A 145 7.56 14.99 7.22
CA MET A 145 7.82 16.00 8.25
C MET A 145 6.99 17.25 7.94
N LYS A 146 6.31 17.78 8.95
CA LYS A 146 5.71 19.11 8.85
C LYS A 146 6.86 20.14 8.85
N ARG A 147 7.09 20.78 7.74
CA ARG A 147 7.96 21.94 7.61
C ARG A 147 7.14 23.16 7.29
#